data_7bcf9ef15b0d321ec5d1455f3869c0ff
#
_entry.id   7bcf9ef15b0d321ec5d1455f3869c0ff
#
_cell.length_a   1.000
_cell.length_b   1.000
_cell.length_c   1.000
_cell.angle_alpha   90.00
_cell.angle_beta   90.00
_cell.angle_gamma   90.00
#
_symmetry.space_group_name_H-M   'P 1'
#
loop_
_entity.id
_entity.type
_entity.pdbx_description
1 polymer ?
#
loop_
_entity_poly.entity_id
_entity_poly.type
_entity_poly.pdbx_seq_one_letter_code
_entity_poly.pdbx_strand_id
1 'polypeptide(L)'
;PDGLPVTELLKALGVLVASIFGVKLLNTLLTVIQQYLTGGIMPMVIYDIRVRIFKAMQRLSVGFYSSKQTGSLMERVVSDSNNIYWFFVDGVPSVIIDTATIIGVLTLMFIMSWKLSLIVIVAMPVIITALVLGDKFFRGMHHRNWLFGARVSSMVSDNINGQRVIKAFAKENDEYDRFSKASEDLMNSEIKLTVSEATLFPILEVFILLLSTVVLGAGGILVAKGEMTAGTLLTYIVYLEMLRGPFDFLSWVSNWWSRCADSAQRVFEICDAEPDIVEKENAVSFESLRGDIEINELEFEYEPARPIIRKLSLKVKAGDMLGIVGKTGAGKTTIANLIARLYDAKEGSVKIDGIDVRDLKLTELRRNIGLVSQDIYLFIGTIADNIRYAKPDATMDEIIAAAKAASAHDFIMKLPDAYETRVGAGGQKLSGGERQRISIARTIIQNPKILILDEATAAMDTETERNIQNSLTKLKAGRTTLAIAHRLSTLRDSDYLAVIDEGKIIEYGTYSELLKQKGEFYKQYKIQAEALKTIGIGVSEAETEEE
;
A
#
# COMPACT_ATOMS: atom_id res chain seq x y z
N PRO A 1 3.61 -63.88 31.07
CA PRO A 1 3.42 -64.47 29.74
C PRO A 1 3.88 -65.94 29.70
N ASP A 2 4.16 -66.53 30.83
CA ASP A 2 4.65 -67.89 30.92
C ASP A 2 3.49 -68.85 30.80
N GLY A 3 3.16 -69.27 29.55
CA GLY A 3 2.15 -70.31 29.34
C GLY A 3 1.31 -70.18 28.08
N LEU A 4 1.41 -69.13 27.28
CA LEU A 4 0.70 -69.07 25.99
C LEU A 4 1.50 -69.83 24.90
N PRO A 5 0.87 -70.72 24.08
CA PRO A 5 1.54 -71.34 22.96
C PRO A 5 2.06 -70.31 21.98
N VAL A 6 3.24 -70.54 21.40
CA VAL A 6 3.93 -69.60 20.45
C VAL A 6 2.98 -69.14 19.34
N THR A 7 2.05 -70.01 18.91
CA THR A 7 1.03 -69.67 17.90
C THR A 7 0.04 -68.59 18.35
N GLU A 8 -0.32 -68.50 19.63
CA GLU A 8 -1.21 -67.48 20.19
C GLU A 8 -0.46 -66.17 20.35
N LEU A 9 0.82 -66.20 20.75
CA LEU A 9 1.69 -65.05 20.79
C LEU A 9 1.90 -64.41 19.40
N LEU A 10 2.12 -65.25 18.36
CA LEU A 10 2.25 -64.76 16.98
C LEU A 10 0.94 -64.15 16.44
N LYS A 11 -0.22 -64.72 16.79
CA LYS A 11 -1.52 -64.14 16.44
C LYS A 11 -1.73 -62.77 17.11
N ALA A 12 -1.45 -62.67 18.42
CA ALA A 12 -1.56 -61.43 19.16
C ALA A 12 -0.63 -60.34 18.60
N LEU A 13 0.62 -60.70 18.25
CA LEU A 13 1.56 -59.81 17.59
C LEU A 13 1.06 -59.36 16.22
N GLY A 14 0.50 -60.29 15.42
CA GLY A 14 -0.08 -59.96 14.11
C GLY A 14 -1.25 -58.98 14.20
N VAL A 15 -2.14 -59.19 15.19
CA VAL A 15 -3.25 -58.26 15.45
C VAL A 15 -2.72 -56.89 15.89
N LEU A 16 -1.72 -56.85 16.75
CA LEU A 16 -1.09 -55.58 17.21
C LEU A 16 -0.47 -54.81 16.03
N VAL A 17 0.31 -55.48 15.18
CA VAL A 17 0.92 -54.87 14.00
C VAL A 17 -0.14 -54.37 13.03
N ALA A 18 -1.18 -55.17 12.77
CA ALA A 18 -2.29 -54.80 11.90
C ALA A 18 -3.06 -53.57 12.45
N SER A 19 -3.29 -53.52 13.78
CA SER A 19 -3.95 -52.37 14.41
C SER A 19 -3.11 -51.09 14.34
N ILE A 20 -1.79 -51.16 14.59
CA ILE A 20 -0.87 -50.02 14.44
C ILE A 20 -0.87 -49.52 12.99
N PHE A 21 -0.81 -50.47 12.02
CA PHE A 21 -0.86 -50.09 10.59
C PHE A 21 -2.20 -49.44 10.23
N GLY A 22 -3.32 -49.98 10.72
CA GLY A 22 -4.66 -49.43 10.51
C GLY A 22 -4.81 -48.04 11.05
N VAL A 23 -4.33 -47.76 12.29
CA VAL A 23 -4.34 -46.44 12.89
C VAL A 23 -3.44 -45.45 12.11
N LYS A 24 -2.25 -45.89 11.68
CA LYS A 24 -1.35 -45.09 10.85
C LYS A 24 -2.00 -44.72 9.51
N LEU A 25 -2.63 -45.67 8.85
CA LEU A 25 -3.35 -45.47 7.60
C LEU A 25 -4.49 -44.46 7.77
N LEU A 26 -5.31 -44.64 8.82
CA LEU A 26 -6.39 -43.71 9.15
C LEU A 26 -5.87 -42.31 9.40
N ASN A 27 -4.81 -42.17 10.19
CA ASN A 27 -4.17 -40.88 10.45
C ASN A 27 -3.66 -40.23 9.15
N THR A 28 -3.02 -41.01 8.28
CA THR A 28 -2.56 -40.49 6.96
C THR A 28 -3.73 -40.01 6.10
N LEU A 29 -4.83 -40.77 6.06
CA LEU A 29 -6.04 -40.38 5.32
C LEU A 29 -6.64 -39.09 5.87
N LEU A 30 -6.74 -38.95 7.20
CA LEU A 30 -7.23 -37.74 7.84
C LEU A 30 -6.33 -36.53 7.53
N THR A 31 -5.00 -36.74 7.55
CA THR A 31 -4.04 -35.69 7.18
C THR A 31 -4.20 -35.23 5.72
N VAL A 32 -4.39 -36.19 4.79
CA VAL A 32 -4.65 -35.89 3.38
C VAL A 32 -5.94 -35.09 3.22
N ILE A 33 -7.03 -35.51 3.89
CA ILE A 33 -8.31 -34.81 3.88
C ILE A 33 -8.13 -33.38 4.43
N GLN A 34 -7.45 -33.24 5.56
CA GLN A 34 -7.15 -31.92 6.15
C GLN A 34 -6.38 -31.03 5.17
N GLN A 35 -5.29 -31.56 4.57
CA GLN A 35 -4.49 -30.80 3.60
C GLN A 35 -5.30 -30.40 2.35
N TYR A 36 -6.17 -31.29 1.88
CA TYR A 36 -7.04 -30.99 0.76
C TYR A 36 -8.06 -29.88 1.09
N LEU A 37 -8.67 -29.94 2.27
CA LEU A 37 -9.61 -28.91 2.73
C LEU A 37 -8.92 -27.58 2.97
N THR A 38 -7.80 -27.58 3.66
CA THR A 38 -7.04 -26.34 3.91
C THR A 38 -6.47 -25.76 2.63
N GLY A 39 -5.94 -26.59 1.72
CA GLY A 39 -5.43 -26.18 0.42
C GLY A 39 -6.51 -25.59 -0.51
N GLY A 40 -7.76 -25.97 -0.35
CA GLY A 40 -8.88 -25.43 -1.11
C GLY A 40 -9.48 -24.15 -0.49
N ILE A 41 -9.78 -24.19 0.80
CA ILE A 41 -10.52 -23.12 1.48
C ILE A 41 -9.64 -21.89 1.74
N MET A 42 -8.41 -22.10 2.18
CA MET A 42 -7.57 -21.02 2.65
C MET A 42 -7.11 -20.02 1.56
N PRO A 43 -6.77 -20.44 0.32
CA PRO A 43 -6.54 -19.49 -0.76
C PRO A 43 -7.75 -18.62 -1.10
N MET A 44 -8.97 -19.15 -0.93
CA MET A 44 -10.20 -18.38 -1.12
C MET A 44 -10.34 -17.29 -0.06
N VAL A 45 -10.07 -17.63 1.20
CA VAL A 45 -10.11 -16.65 2.30
C VAL A 45 -9.10 -15.52 2.10
N ILE A 46 -7.86 -15.87 1.71
CA ILE A 46 -6.83 -14.83 1.45
C ILE A 46 -7.20 -13.97 0.24
N TYR A 47 -7.79 -14.56 -0.78
CA TYR A 47 -8.33 -13.82 -1.93
C TYR A 47 -9.39 -12.82 -1.47
N ASP A 48 -10.36 -13.25 -0.66
CA ASP A 48 -11.43 -12.39 -0.15
C ASP A 48 -10.88 -11.24 0.71
N ILE A 49 -9.91 -11.52 1.59
CA ILE A 49 -9.25 -10.50 2.40
C ILE A 49 -8.57 -9.47 1.50
N ARG A 50 -7.77 -9.90 0.53
CA ARG A 50 -7.06 -8.99 -0.40
C ARG A 50 -8.01 -8.16 -1.24
N VAL A 51 -9.06 -8.77 -1.78
CA VAL A 51 -10.09 -8.06 -2.55
C VAL A 51 -10.80 -7.03 -1.68
N ARG A 52 -11.12 -7.37 -0.42
CA ARG A 52 -11.76 -6.46 0.53
C ARG A 52 -10.85 -5.28 0.88
N ILE A 53 -9.57 -5.52 1.16
CA ILE A 53 -8.58 -4.46 1.41
C ILE A 53 -8.49 -3.55 0.17
N PHE A 54 -8.32 -4.13 -1.01
CA PHE A 54 -8.18 -3.37 -2.25
C PHE A 54 -9.43 -2.55 -2.55
N LYS A 55 -10.63 -3.12 -2.36
CA LYS A 55 -11.90 -2.39 -2.50
C LYS A 55 -12.03 -1.25 -1.50
N ALA A 56 -11.61 -1.45 -0.25
CA ALA A 56 -11.57 -0.40 0.75
C ALA A 56 -10.61 0.71 0.33
N MET A 57 -9.40 0.36 -0.10
CA MET A 57 -8.43 1.33 -0.64
C MET A 57 -9.02 2.16 -1.78
N GLN A 58 -9.71 1.55 -2.76
CA GLN A 58 -10.31 2.30 -3.87
C GLN A 58 -11.42 3.28 -3.45
N ARG A 59 -11.97 3.14 -2.26
CA ARG A 59 -12.98 4.07 -1.71
C ARG A 59 -12.37 5.26 -0.98
N LEU A 60 -11.11 5.16 -0.55
CA LEU A 60 -10.45 6.20 0.21
C LEU A 60 -10.09 7.40 -0.66
N SER A 61 -10.06 8.57 -0.06
CA SER A 61 -9.75 9.84 -0.72
C SER A 61 -8.25 9.98 -1.05
N VAL A 62 -7.93 10.92 -1.94
CA VAL A 62 -6.54 11.24 -2.29
C VAL A 62 -5.73 11.68 -1.06
N GLY A 63 -6.37 12.36 -0.09
CA GLY A 63 -5.76 12.79 1.16
C GLY A 63 -5.16 11.64 1.98
N PHE A 64 -5.83 10.49 2.01
CA PHE A 64 -5.32 9.29 2.67
C PHE A 64 -3.99 8.82 2.05
N TYR A 65 -3.89 8.84 0.71
CA TYR A 65 -2.68 8.39 0.01
C TYR A 65 -1.52 9.37 0.12
N SER A 66 -1.79 10.66 0.20
CA SER A 66 -0.74 11.68 0.34
C SER A 66 -0.03 11.62 1.70
N SER A 67 -0.71 11.09 2.73
CA SER A 67 -0.16 10.95 4.08
C SER A 67 0.56 9.61 4.33
N LYS A 68 0.47 8.64 3.43
CA LYS A 68 1.00 7.28 3.60
C LYS A 68 2.03 6.95 2.52
N GLN A 69 3.06 6.22 2.90
CA GLN A 69 4.03 5.69 1.94
C GLN A 69 3.44 4.52 1.15
N THR A 70 3.59 4.51 -0.16
CA THR A 70 3.07 3.45 -1.05
C THR A 70 3.54 2.06 -0.64
N GLY A 71 4.81 1.93 -0.22
CA GLY A 71 5.37 0.65 0.25
C GLY A 71 4.63 0.08 1.46
N SER A 72 4.25 0.93 2.42
CA SER A 72 3.50 0.48 3.61
C SER A 72 2.09 -0.02 3.26
N LEU A 73 1.45 0.58 2.25
CA LEU A 73 0.13 0.12 1.78
C LEU A 73 0.24 -1.21 1.03
N MET A 74 1.28 -1.39 0.21
CA MET A 74 1.55 -2.67 -0.45
C MET A 74 1.81 -3.80 0.56
N GLU A 75 2.57 -3.51 1.63
CA GLU A 75 2.85 -4.47 2.71
C GLU A 75 1.55 -4.96 3.37
N ARG A 76 0.58 -4.06 3.60
CA ARG A 76 -0.73 -4.43 4.18
C ARG A 76 -1.52 -5.39 3.30
N VAL A 77 -1.49 -5.19 1.97
CA VAL A 77 -2.20 -6.08 1.03
C VAL A 77 -1.52 -7.44 0.90
N VAL A 78 -0.18 -7.50 0.91
CA VAL A 78 0.56 -8.72 0.61
C VAL A 78 1.01 -9.41 1.88
N SER A 79 1.83 -8.74 2.71
CA SER A 79 2.48 -9.38 3.86
C SER A 79 1.52 -9.57 5.04
N ASP A 80 0.73 -8.53 5.38
CA ASP A 80 -0.20 -8.63 6.51
C ASP A 80 -1.31 -9.66 6.24
N SER A 81 -1.85 -9.72 5.03
CA SER A 81 -2.81 -10.77 4.67
C SER A 81 -2.18 -12.17 4.72
N ASN A 82 -0.89 -12.32 4.40
CA ASN A 82 -0.19 -13.60 4.55
C ASN A 82 0.02 -13.99 6.03
N ASN A 83 0.35 -13.03 6.91
CA ASN A 83 0.51 -13.32 8.33
C ASN A 83 -0.80 -13.83 8.95
N ILE A 84 -1.92 -13.21 8.58
CA ILE A 84 -3.26 -13.68 8.98
C ILE A 84 -3.51 -15.09 8.43
N TYR A 85 -3.23 -15.32 7.15
CA TYR A 85 -3.40 -16.62 6.49
C TYR A 85 -2.66 -17.74 7.24
N TRP A 86 -1.34 -17.59 7.47
CA TRP A 86 -0.53 -18.62 8.10
C TRP A 86 -0.97 -18.91 9.53
N PHE A 87 -1.42 -17.90 10.27
CA PHE A 87 -1.97 -18.13 11.60
C PHE A 87 -3.21 -19.03 11.57
N PHE A 88 -4.11 -18.86 10.61
CA PHE A 88 -5.31 -19.69 10.50
C PHE A 88 -5.04 -21.05 9.88
N VAL A 89 -4.06 -21.19 8.99
CA VAL A 89 -3.71 -22.47 8.33
C VAL A 89 -2.96 -23.40 9.28
N ASP A 90 -1.95 -22.89 9.95
CA ASP A 90 -1.05 -23.70 10.78
C ASP A 90 -1.24 -23.42 12.28
N GLY A 91 -1.41 -22.16 12.65
CA GLY A 91 -1.48 -21.76 14.06
C GLY A 91 -2.71 -22.30 14.78
N VAL A 92 -3.91 -22.02 14.28
CA VAL A 92 -5.17 -22.45 14.94
C VAL A 92 -5.31 -23.97 15.00
N PRO A 93 -5.08 -24.73 13.92
CA PRO A 93 -5.09 -26.20 14.00
C PRO A 93 -4.07 -26.74 15.00
N SER A 94 -2.85 -26.21 14.99
CA SER A 94 -1.82 -26.64 15.94
C SER A 94 -2.22 -26.35 17.39
N VAL A 95 -2.78 -25.18 17.70
CA VAL A 95 -3.30 -24.89 19.05
C VAL A 95 -4.32 -25.93 19.50
N ILE A 96 -5.25 -26.29 18.62
CA ILE A 96 -6.31 -27.29 18.92
C ILE A 96 -5.69 -28.67 19.12
N ILE A 97 -4.83 -29.12 18.18
CA ILE A 97 -4.21 -30.44 18.22
C ILE A 97 -3.30 -30.59 19.44
N ASP A 98 -2.43 -29.59 19.69
CA ASP A 98 -1.48 -29.66 20.80
C ASP A 98 -2.19 -29.57 22.15
N THR A 99 -3.24 -28.74 22.27
CA THR A 99 -4.06 -28.70 23.49
C THR A 99 -4.77 -30.04 23.72
N ALA A 100 -5.36 -30.64 22.68
CA ALA A 100 -5.99 -31.94 22.77
C ALA A 100 -4.97 -33.05 23.13
N THR A 101 -3.75 -32.96 22.57
CA THR A 101 -2.65 -33.90 22.87
C THR A 101 -2.22 -33.78 24.33
N ILE A 102 -2.02 -32.57 24.85
CA ILE A 102 -1.68 -32.34 26.26
C ILE A 102 -2.75 -32.96 27.17
N ILE A 103 -4.03 -32.62 26.95
CA ILE A 103 -5.15 -33.12 27.77
C ILE A 103 -5.24 -34.62 27.68
N GLY A 104 -5.20 -35.20 26.46
CA GLY A 104 -5.31 -36.62 26.23
C GLY A 104 -4.16 -37.41 26.87
N VAL A 105 -2.93 -36.98 26.63
CA VAL A 105 -1.74 -37.64 27.19
C VAL A 105 -1.73 -37.58 28.71
N LEU A 106 -1.97 -36.39 29.31
CA LEU A 106 -2.03 -36.26 30.77
C LEU A 106 -3.12 -37.12 31.39
N THR A 107 -4.29 -37.20 30.75
CA THR A 107 -5.39 -38.05 31.20
C THR A 107 -4.97 -39.53 31.19
N LEU A 108 -4.38 -40.02 30.10
CA LEU A 108 -3.87 -41.38 29.99
C LEU A 108 -2.77 -41.66 31.03
N MET A 109 -1.82 -40.77 31.19
CA MET A 109 -0.77 -40.88 32.20
C MET A 109 -1.35 -40.95 33.61
N PHE A 110 -2.38 -40.18 33.91
CA PHE A 110 -3.05 -40.19 35.23
C PHE A 110 -3.77 -41.53 35.50
N ILE A 111 -4.45 -42.08 34.48
CA ILE A 111 -5.11 -43.40 34.55
C ILE A 111 -4.08 -44.52 34.79
N MET A 112 -2.91 -44.43 34.11
CA MET A 112 -1.86 -45.42 34.23
C MET A 112 -1.18 -45.42 35.58
N SER A 113 -0.83 -44.25 36.14
CA SER A 113 -0.24 -44.09 37.44
C SER A 113 -0.41 -42.66 37.96
N TRP A 114 -1.37 -42.45 38.88
CA TRP A 114 -1.58 -41.14 39.49
C TRP A 114 -0.34 -40.65 40.28
N LYS A 115 0.45 -41.59 40.85
CA LYS A 115 1.67 -41.29 41.61
C LYS A 115 2.76 -40.66 40.73
N LEU A 116 3.01 -41.21 39.54
CA LEU A 116 3.97 -40.66 38.58
C LEU A 116 3.45 -39.40 37.93
N SER A 117 2.15 -39.33 37.65
CA SER A 117 1.54 -38.14 37.03
C SER A 117 1.62 -36.92 37.97
N LEU A 118 1.57 -37.11 39.26
CA LEU A 118 1.72 -36.03 40.23
C LEU A 118 3.13 -35.39 40.16
N ILE A 119 4.18 -36.20 39.90
CA ILE A 119 5.55 -35.71 39.64
C ILE A 119 5.57 -34.81 38.43
N VAL A 120 4.95 -35.22 37.31
CA VAL A 120 4.88 -34.48 36.07
C VAL A 120 4.07 -33.20 36.22
N ILE A 121 2.89 -33.27 36.86
CA ILE A 121 2.01 -32.12 37.09
C ILE A 121 2.70 -31.06 37.99
N VAL A 122 3.49 -31.47 38.96
CA VAL A 122 4.25 -30.53 39.83
C VAL A 122 5.41 -29.87 39.06
N ALA A 123 6.01 -30.58 38.07
CA ALA A 123 7.06 -30.03 37.25
C ALA A 123 6.53 -29.05 36.17
N MET A 124 5.30 -29.23 35.68
CA MET A 124 4.70 -28.40 34.63
C MET A 124 4.68 -26.90 34.89
N PRO A 125 4.25 -26.40 36.08
CA PRO A 125 4.29 -24.97 36.37
C PRO A 125 5.70 -24.36 36.27
N VAL A 126 6.72 -25.16 36.60
CA VAL A 126 8.12 -24.71 36.51
C VAL A 126 8.51 -24.52 35.05
N ILE A 127 8.18 -25.48 34.18
CA ILE A 127 8.43 -25.39 32.72
C ILE A 127 7.67 -24.21 32.13
N ILE A 128 6.38 -24.10 32.44
CA ILE A 128 5.54 -23.00 31.90
C ILE A 128 6.08 -21.64 32.37
N THR A 129 6.45 -21.51 33.63
CA THR A 129 7.03 -20.28 34.17
C THR A 129 8.34 -19.92 33.47
N ALA A 130 9.21 -20.91 33.26
CA ALA A 130 10.48 -20.71 32.54
C ALA A 130 10.25 -20.28 31.09
N LEU A 131 9.27 -20.86 30.40
CA LEU A 131 8.89 -20.45 29.03
C LEU A 131 8.34 -19.03 28.99
N VAL A 132 7.45 -18.65 29.89
CA VAL A 132 6.86 -17.30 29.97
C VAL A 132 7.90 -16.24 30.29
N LEU A 133 8.82 -16.53 31.22
CA LEU A 133 9.92 -15.63 31.57
C LEU A 133 10.93 -15.52 30.41
N GLY A 134 11.21 -16.63 29.74
CA GLY A 134 12.04 -16.68 28.52
C GLY A 134 11.46 -15.82 27.40
N ASP A 135 10.18 -16.00 27.09
CA ASP A 135 9.49 -15.19 26.07
C ASP A 135 9.55 -13.69 26.39
N LYS A 136 9.33 -13.31 27.64
CA LYS A 136 9.45 -11.92 28.08
C LYS A 136 10.88 -11.37 27.90
N PHE A 137 11.89 -12.20 28.16
CA PHE A 137 13.30 -11.84 27.99
C PHE A 137 13.65 -11.66 26.51
N PHE A 138 13.23 -12.60 25.64
CA PHE A 138 13.53 -12.56 24.23
C PHE A 138 12.77 -11.48 23.43
N ARG A 139 11.56 -11.10 23.87
CA ARG A 139 10.77 -10.06 23.18
C ARG A 139 11.56 -8.77 22.94
N GLY A 140 12.32 -8.29 23.92
CA GLY A 140 13.16 -7.11 23.78
C GLY A 140 14.30 -7.29 22.75
N MET A 141 14.87 -8.50 22.69
CA MET A 141 15.95 -8.85 21.75
C MET A 141 15.40 -8.98 20.34
N HIS A 142 14.28 -9.67 20.13
CA HIS A 142 13.60 -9.77 18.84
C HIS A 142 13.18 -8.40 18.30
N HIS A 143 12.62 -7.54 19.16
CA HIS A 143 12.25 -6.18 18.75
C HIS A 143 13.46 -5.36 18.29
N ARG A 144 14.57 -5.44 19.02
CA ARG A 144 15.81 -4.75 18.63
C ARG A 144 16.38 -5.30 17.33
N ASN A 145 16.40 -6.61 17.16
CA ASN A 145 16.83 -7.25 15.90
C ASN A 145 15.96 -6.81 14.72
N TRP A 146 14.65 -6.72 14.91
CA TRP A 146 13.72 -6.19 13.92
C TRP A 146 14.04 -4.74 13.54
N LEU A 147 14.35 -3.87 14.52
CA LEU A 147 14.72 -2.46 14.26
C LEU A 147 15.99 -2.35 13.42
N PHE A 148 17.01 -3.16 13.70
CA PHE A 148 18.24 -3.19 12.89
C PHE A 148 17.96 -3.72 11.48
N GLY A 149 17.15 -4.75 11.34
CA GLY A 149 16.73 -5.26 10.03
C GLY A 149 15.96 -4.23 9.20
N ALA A 150 15.03 -3.50 9.84
CA ALA A 150 14.30 -2.41 9.20
C ALA A 150 15.23 -1.28 8.73
N ARG A 151 16.27 -0.93 9.54
CA ARG A 151 17.29 0.07 9.17
C ARG A 151 18.10 -0.36 7.95
N VAL A 152 18.53 -1.62 7.89
CA VAL A 152 19.24 -2.17 6.73
C VAL A 152 18.36 -2.12 5.48
N SER A 153 17.09 -2.55 5.58
CA SER A 153 16.13 -2.51 4.48
C SER A 153 15.85 -1.09 3.97
N SER A 154 15.69 -0.13 4.89
CA SER A 154 15.52 1.29 4.53
C SER A 154 16.74 1.83 3.79
N MET A 155 17.96 1.50 4.26
CA MET A 155 19.21 1.94 3.62
C MET A 155 19.35 1.36 2.21
N VAL A 156 18.98 0.10 1.99
CA VAL A 156 18.97 -0.50 0.64
C VAL A 156 17.99 0.24 -0.26
N SER A 157 16.79 0.53 0.22
CA SER A 157 15.79 1.28 -0.54
C SER A 157 16.29 2.68 -0.93
N ASP A 158 16.88 3.41 0.03
CA ASP A 158 17.42 4.75 -0.21
C ASP A 158 18.56 4.72 -1.23
N ASN A 159 19.48 3.74 -1.12
CA ASN A 159 20.58 3.58 -2.06
C ASN A 159 20.11 3.23 -3.48
N ILE A 160 19.10 2.36 -3.63
CA ILE A 160 18.52 2.03 -4.94
C ILE A 160 17.90 3.27 -5.57
N ASN A 161 17.09 4.01 -4.81
CA ASN A 161 16.44 5.23 -5.30
C ASN A 161 17.44 6.36 -5.58
N GLY A 162 18.48 6.48 -4.74
CA GLY A 162 19.54 7.48 -4.83
C GLY A 162 20.72 7.09 -5.72
N GLN A 163 20.69 5.94 -6.42
CA GLN A 163 21.85 5.39 -7.14
C GLN A 163 22.50 6.37 -8.13
N ARG A 164 21.68 7.19 -8.82
CA ARG A 164 22.19 8.21 -9.74
C ARG A 164 23.03 9.28 -9.01
N VAL A 165 22.61 9.67 -7.82
CA VAL A 165 23.32 10.67 -6.99
C VAL A 165 24.63 10.07 -6.48
N ILE A 166 24.57 8.84 -5.95
CA ILE A 166 25.77 8.12 -5.45
C ILE A 166 26.83 8.03 -6.56
N LYS A 167 26.41 7.63 -7.78
CA LYS A 167 27.30 7.54 -8.94
C LYS A 167 27.83 8.90 -9.40
N ALA A 168 26.97 9.93 -9.41
CA ALA A 168 27.38 11.27 -9.83
C ALA A 168 28.44 11.89 -8.90
N PHE A 169 28.41 11.55 -7.62
CA PHE A 169 29.35 12.05 -6.62
C PHE A 169 30.48 11.06 -6.26
N ALA A 170 30.54 9.90 -6.94
CA ALA A 170 31.52 8.83 -6.68
C ALA A 170 31.57 8.42 -5.19
N LYS A 171 30.39 8.24 -4.56
CA LYS A 171 30.25 7.96 -3.14
C LYS A 171 29.94 6.48 -2.84
N GLU A 172 30.26 5.58 -3.76
CA GLU A 172 29.99 4.14 -3.62
C GLU A 172 30.66 3.55 -2.38
N ASN A 173 31.92 3.93 -2.12
CA ASN A 173 32.65 3.41 -0.97
C ASN A 173 32.08 3.92 0.36
N ASP A 174 31.70 5.19 0.43
CA ASP A 174 31.10 5.78 1.63
C ASP A 174 29.77 5.09 1.95
N GLU A 175 28.93 4.82 0.94
CA GLU A 175 27.66 4.11 1.12
C GLU A 175 27.88 2.63 1.44
N TYR A 176 28.90 1.99 0.86
CA TYR A 176 29.28 0.64 1.24
C TYR A 176 29.68 0.56 2.71
N ASP A 177 30.50 1.48 3.20
CA ASP A 177 30.95 1.51 4.59
C ASP A 177 29.75 1.74 5.55
N ARG A 178 28.83 2.63 5.19
CA ARG A 178 27.58 2.86 5.94
C ARG A 178 26.71 1.61 6.01
N PHE A 179 26.53 0.94 4.88
CA PHE A 179 25.76 -0.30 4.78
C PHE A 179 26.45 -1.43 5.56
N SER A 180 27.77 -1.58 5.42
CA SER A 180 28.57 -2.58 6.14
C SER A 180 28.41 -2.43 7.65
N LYS A 181 28.47 -1.20 8.17
CA LYS A 181 28.28 -0.91 9.59
C LYS A 181 26.86 -1.24 10.07
N ALA A 182 25.84 -0.87 9.30
CA ALA A 182 24.46 -1.19 9.65
C ALA A 182 24.19 -2.71 9.62
N SER A 183 24.80 -3.41 8.67
CA SER A 183 24.74 -4.87 8.54
C SER A 183 25.48 -5.56 9.69
N GLU A 184 26.61 -4.99 10.15
CA GLU A 184 27.36 -5.47 11.32
C GLU A 184 26.56 -5.30 12.61
N ASP A 185 25.86 -4.17 12.78
CA ASP A 185 24.95 -3.96 13.92
C ASP A 185 23.83 -5.01 13.96
N LEU A 186 23.23 -5.32 12.80
CA LEU A 186 22.24 -6.38 12.65
C LEU A 186 22.83 -7.76 12.99
N MET A 187 23.98 -8.10 12.39
CA MET A 187 24.69 -9.35 12.66
C MET A 187 24.98 -9.53 14.15
N ASN A 188 25.52 -8.50 14.82
CA ASN A 188 25.82 -8.55 16.24
C ASN A 188 24.56 -8.72 17.11
N SER A 189 23.43 -8.12 16.69
CA SER A 189 22.14 -8.33 17.36
C SER A 189 21.65 -9.76 17.16
N GLU A 190 21.79 -10.31 15.96
CA GLU A 190 21.36 -11.67 15.60
C GLU A 190 22.21 -12.73 16.33
N ILE A 191 23.54 -12.53 16.39
CA ILE A 191 24.45 -13.39 17.18
C ILE A 191 24.02 -13.41 18.64
N LYS A 192 23.77 -12.24 19.24
CA LYS A 192 23.34 -12.16 20.66
C LYS A 192 22.02 -12.90 20.88
N LEU A 193 21.07 -12.73 19.99
CA LEU A 193 19.77 -13.43 20.07
C LEU A 193 19.97 -14.94 19.96
N THR A 194 20.64 -15.40 18.89
CA THR A 194 20.89 -16.83 18.64
C THR A 194 21.69 -17.50 19.75
N VAL A 195 22.74 -16.85 20.27
CA VAL A 195 23.53 -17.39 21.40
C VAL A 195 22.68 -17.46 22.66
N SER A 196 21.82 -16.49 22.92
CA SER A 196 20.93 -16.52 24.07
C SER A 196 19.88 -17.64 23.95
N GLU A 197 19.31 -17.84 22.76
CA GLU A 197 18.41 -18.97 22.47
C GLU A 197 19.12 -20.31 22.60
N ALA A 198 20.32 -20.44 21.97
CA ALA A 198 21.15 -21.63 22.05
C ALA A 198 21.64 -21.96 23.47
N THR A 199 21.53 -21.02 24.40
CA THR A 199 21.85 -21.27 25.82
C THR A 199 20.62 -21.68 26.61
N LEU A 200 19.50 -20.98 26.44
CA LEU A 200 18.30 -21.19 27.24
C LEU A 200 17.56 -22.50 26.86
N PHE A 201 17.40 -22.77 25.57
CA PHE A 201 16.66 -23.96 25.14
C PHE A 201 17.30 -25.29 25.57
N PRO A 202 18.64 -25.49 25.46
CA PRO A 202 19.27 -26.68 26.01
C PRO A 202 19.14 -26.83 27.52
N ILE A 203 19.09 -25.72 28.28
CA ILE A 203 18.83 -25.78 29.72
C ILE A 203 17.44 -26.36 30.00
N LEU A 204 16.43 -25.94 29.23
CA LEU A 204 15.08 -26.52 29.33
C LEU A 204 15.06 -28.00 28.93
N GLU A 205 15.81 -28.37 27.87
CA GLU A 205 15.95 -29.78 27.47
C GLU A 205 16.57 -30.64 28.57
N VAL A 206 17.63 -30.15 29.22
CA VAL A 206 18.23 -30.85 30.37
C VAL A 206 17.24 -30.99 31.53
N PHE A 207 16.40 -29.98 31.75
CA PHE A 207 15.36 -30.06 32.80
C PHE A 207 14.31 -31.16 32.45
N ILE A 208 13.88 -31.25 31.20
CA ILE A 208 12.96 -32.31 30.73
C ILE A 208 13.63 -33.70 30.85
N LEU A 209 14.90 -33.80 30.49
CA LEU A 209 15.68 -35.02 30.64
C LEU A 209 15.79 -35.47 32.11
N LEU A 210 16.03 -34.51 33.01
CA LEU A 210 16.04 -34.76 34.44
C LEU A 210 14.67 -35.24 34.95
N LEU A 211 13.59 -34.62 34.49
CA LEU A 211 12.23 -35.04 34.81
C LEU A 211 11.99 -36.50 34.31
N SER A 212 12.38 -36.81 33.09
CA SER A 212 12.27 -38.19 32.53
C SER A 212 13.09 -39.20 33.34
N THR A 213 14.29 -38.79 33.80
CA THR A 213 15.14 -39.65 34.67
C THR A 213 14.50 -39.87 36.03
N VAL A 214 13.92 -38.85 36.68
CA VAL A 214 13.19 -38.98 37.95
C VAL A 214 11.98 -39.88 37.81
N VAL A 215 11.20 -39.72 36.70
CA VAL A 215 10.06 -40.57 36.40
C VAL A 215 10.49 -42.02 36.18
N LEU A 216 11.60 -42.23 35.48
CA LEU A 216 12.16 -43.60 35.24
C LEU A 216 12.58 -44.23 36.59
N GLY A 217 13.29 -43.50 37.45
CA GLY A 217 13.71 -43.97 38.76
C GLY A 217 12.54 -44.28 39.69
N ALA A 218 11.59 -43.36 39.82
CA ALA A 218 10.39 -43.54 40.63
C ALA A 218 9.51 -44.69 40.12
N GLY A 219 9.34 -44.77 38.78
CA GLY A 219 8.61 -45.85 38.10
C GLY A 219 9.31 -47.19 38.27
N GLY A 220 10.65 -47.23 38.21
CA GLY A 220 11.44 -48.46 38.47
C GLY A 220 11.23 -48.97 39.89
N ILE A 221 11.13 -48.12 40.90
CA ILE A 221 10.78 -48.50 42.26
C ILE A 221 9.36 -49.09 42.33
N LEU A 222 8.39 -48.51 41.62
CA LEU A 222 7.01 -49.03 41.56
C LEU A 222 6.95 -50.40 40.87
N VAL A 223 7.77 -50.60 39.84
CA VAL A 223 7.91 -51.93 39.16
C VAL A 223 8.51 -52.95 40.12
N ALA A 224 9.58 -52.60 40.87
CA ALA A 224 10.21 -53.47 41.85
C ALA A 224 9.26 -53.85 42.98
N LYS A 225 8.31 -52.96 43.33
CA LYS A 225 7.26 -53.25 44.34
C LYS A 225 6.06 -54.03 43.76
N GLY A 226 6.03 -54.31 42.45
CA GLY A 226 4.91 -54.97 41.80
C GLY A 226 3.65 -54.11 41.61
N GLU A 227 3.75 -52.81 41.86
CA GLU A 227 2.64 -51.84 41.69
C GLU A 227 2.45 -51.42 40.20
N MET A 228 3.42 -51.72 39.35
CA MET A 228 3.42 -51.34 37.94
C MET A 228 4.19 -52.41 37.13
N THR A 229 3.82 -52.60 35.84
CA THR A 229 4.61 -53.45 34.94
C THR A 229 5.71 -52.64 34.24
N ALA A 230 6.79 -53.29 33.82
CA ALA A 230 7.85 -52.62 33.03
C ALA A 230 7.31 -52.05 31.72
N GLY A 231 6.34 -52.75 31.07
CA GLY A 231 5.68 -52.26 29.86
C GLY A 231 4.91 -50.94 30.09
N THR A 232 4.21 -50.85 31.22
CA THR A 232 3.49 -49.63 31.60
C THR A 232 4.46 -48.45 31.80
N LEU A 233 5.61 -48.71 32.45
CA LEU A 233 6.65 -47.67 32.66
C LEU A 233 7.22 -47.18 31.32
N LEU A 234 7.53 -48.09 30.39
CA LEU A 234 8.02 -47.69 29.06
C LEU A 234 6.98 -46.85 28.30
N THR A 235 5.70 -47.25 28.35
CA THR A 235 4.62 -46.47 27.73
C THR A 235 4.49 -45.08 28.37
N TYR A 236 4.68 -45.00 29.69
CA TYR A 236 4.63 -43.73 30.42
C TYR A 236 5.74 -42.76 29.97
N ILE A 237 6.96 -43.27 29.73
CA ILE A 237 8.09 -42.45 29.21
C ILE A 237 7.79 -41.99 27.78
N VAL A 238 7.22 -42.83 26.93
CA VAL A 238 6.81 -42.41 25.57
C VAL A 238 5.77 -41.30 25.62
N TYR A 239 4.80 -41.41 26.52
CA TYR A 239 3.80 -40.32 26.70
C TYR A 239 4.43 -39.03 27.23
N LEU A 240 5.41 -39.11 28.11
CA LEU A 240 6.14 -37.94 28.59
C LEU A 240 6.88 -37.25 27.43
N GLU A 241 7.51 -38.03 26.54
CA GLU A 241 8.19 -37.48 25.35
C GLU A 241 7.20 -36.87 24.32
N MET A 242 5.98 -37.43 24.21
CA MET A 242 4.93 -36.85 23.36
C MET A 242 4.49 -35.46 23.79
N LEU A 243 4.68 -35.07 25.05
CA LEU A 243 4.37 -33.73 25.53
C LEU A 243 5.40 -32.67 25.09
N ARG A 244 6.58 -33.08 24.60
CA ARG A 244 7.65 -32.14 24.19
C ARG A 244 7.20 -31.24 23.04
N GLY A 245 6.64 -31.80 21.95
CA GLY A 245 6.18 -31.02 20.80
C GLY A 245 5.19 -29.91 21.14
N PRO A 246 4.09 -30.23 21.86
CA PRO A 246 3.16 -29.21 22.34
C PRO A 246 3.80 -28.09 23.20
N PHE A 247 4.82 -28.40 24.02
CA PHE A 247 5.53 -27.37 24.78
C PHE A 247 6.39 -26.48 23.91
N ASP A 248 7.09 -27.04 22.92
CA ASP A 248 7.85 -26.24 21.94
C ASP A 248 6.91 -25.30 21.18
N PHE A 249 5.73 -25.80 20.77
CA PHE A 249 4.73 -24.99 20.08
C PHE A 249 4.20 -23.83 20.93
N LEU A 250 3.97 -24.02 22.25
CA LEU A 250 3.53 -22.93 23.13
C LEU A 250 4.48 -21.73 23.12
N SER A 251 5.77 -21.95 22.89
CA SER A 251 6.77 -20.88 22.76
C SER A 251 6.60 -20.05 21.49
N TRP A 252 6.12 -20.65 20.39
CA TRP A 252 5.93 -20.00 19.11
C TRP A 252 4.55 -19.37 18.92
N VAL A 253 3.53 -19.93 19.54
CA VAL A 253 2.14 -19.46 19.37
C VAL A 253 1.94 -18.02 19.80
N SER A 254 2.62 -17.56 20.84
CA SER A 254 2.57 -16.16 21.30
C SER A 254 3.06 -15.19 20.24
N ASN A 255 4.16 -15.53 19.57
CA ASN A 255 4.69 -14.72 18.46
C ASN A 255 3.77 -14.73 17.23
N TRP A 256 3.20 -15.87 16.89
CA TRP A 256 2.26 -15.99 15.79
C TRP A 256 0.99 -15.19 16.04
N TRP A 257 0.46 -15.28 17.25
CA TRP A 257 -0.69 -14.50 17.68
C TRP A 257 -0.41 -12.99 17.59
N SER A 258 0.72 -12.53 18.13
CA SER A 258 1.07 -11.11 18.08
C SER A 258 1.21 -10.60 16.64
N ARG A 259 1.90 -11.34 15.77
CA ARG A 259 2.02 -10.97 14.35
C ARG A 259 0.68 -10.94 13.63
N CYS A 260 -0.17 -11.94 13.90
CA CYS A 260 -1.52 -11.98 13.32
C CYS A 260 -2.37 -10.80 13.81
N ALA A 261 -2.35 -10.51 15.12
CA ALA A 261 -3.11 -9.41 15.72
C ALA A 261 -2.66 -8.05 15.17
N ASP A 262 -1.35 -7.79 15.12
CA ASP A 262 -0.79 -6.56 14.57
C ASP A 262 -1.14 -6.40 13.08
N SER A 263 -1.03 -7.48 12.29
CA SER A 263 -1.38 -7.49 10.88
C SER A 263 -2.89 -7.27 10.68
N ALA A 264 -3.73 -7.91 11.49
CA ALA A 264 -5.16 -7.73 11.45
C ALA A 264 -5.55 -6.28 11.80
N GLN A 265 -4.95 -5.68 12.82
CA GLN A 265 -5.18 -4.29 13.19
C GLN A 265 -4.89 -3.36 12.00
N ARG A 266 -3.72 -3.51 11.34
CA ARG A 266 -3.35 -2.70 10.17
C ARG A 266 -4.28 -2.91 8.98
N VAL A 267 -4.78 -4.12 8.78
CA VAL A 267 -5.77 -4.42 7.73
C VAL A 267 -7.10 -3.75 8.04
N PHE A 268 -7.58 -3.85 9.29
CA PHE A 268 -8.84 -3.21 9.70
C PHE A 268 -8.74 -1.69 9.70
N GLU A 269 -7.58 -1.09 10.02
CA GLU A 269 -7.37 0.36 9.83
C GLU A 269 -7.70 0.85 8.41
N ILE A 270 -7.43 0.02 7.37
CA ILE A 270 -7.80 0.37 6.00
C ILE A 270 -9.28 0.05 5.72
N CYS A 271 -9.74 -1.13 6.15
CA CYS A 271 -11.09 -1.59 5.85
C CYS A 271 -12.17 -0.73 6.52
N ASP A 272 -11.88 -0.23 7.71
CA ASP A 272 -12.79 0.56 8.55
C ASP A 272 -12.55 2.07 8.39
N ALA A 273 -11.51 2.47 7.63
CA ALA A 273 -11.27 3.88 7.34
C ALA A 273 -12.46 4.47 6.55
N GLU A 274 -12.99 5.54 7.07
CA GLU A 274 -14.05 6.29 6.39
C GLU A 274 -13.43 7.21 5.34
N PRO A 275 -13.97 7.25 4.12
CA PRO A 275 -13.51 8.17 3.11
C PRO A 275 -13.90 9.61 3.48
N ASP A 276 -12.97 10.56 3.35
CA ASP A 276 -13.26 11.99 3.59
C ASP A 276 -14.33 12.54 2.63
N ILE A 277 -14.46 11.91 1.45
CA ILE A 277 -15.44 12.29 0.42
C ILE A 277 -16.49 11.20 0.33
N VAL A 278 -17.69 11.52 0.77
CA VAL A 278 -18.83 10.61 0.72
C VAL A 278 -19.86 11.17 -0.27
N GLU A 279 -20.34 10.32 -1.18
CA GLU A 279 -21.45 10.66 -2.05
C GLU A 279 -22.76 10.59 -1.25
N LYS A 280 -23.58 11.64 -1.30
CA LYS A 280 -24.87 11.67 -0.62
C LYS A 280 -25.83 10.67 -1.27
N GLU A 281 -26.70 10.03 -0.49
CA GLU A 281 -27.69 9.07 -1.00
C GLU A 281 -28.65 9.70 -2.03
N ASN A 282 -28.95 10.98 -1.87
CA ASN A 282 -29.79 11.78 -2.75
C ASN A 282 -28.98 12.65 -3.72
N ALA A 283 -27.75 12.25 -4.06
CA ALA A 283 -26.91 12.99 -4.99
C ALA A 283 -27.60 13.18 -6.34
N VAL A 284 -27.54 14.42 -6.83
CA VAL A 284 -28.21 14.83 -8.07
C VAL A 284 -27.46 14.26 -9.28
N SER A 285 -28.22 13.59 -10.14
CA SER A 285 -27.76 13.16 -11.46
C SER A 285 -28.04 14.28 -12.47
N PHE A 286 -27.15 14.46 -13.45
CA PHE A 286 -27.37 15.43 -14.51
C PHE A 286 -27.04 14.80 -15.87
N GLU A 287 -27.90 15.03 -16.86
CA GLU A 287 -27.72 14.52 -18.22
C GLU A 287 -26.66 15.31 -19.01
N SER A 288 -26.56 16.63 -18.76
CA SER A 288 -25.55 17.50 -19.39
C SER A 288 -25.19 18.67 -18.50
N LEU A 289 -23.90 19.01 -18.44
CA LEU A 289 -23.38 20.22 -17.80
C LEU A 289 -23.16 21.32 -18.84
N ARG A 290 -23.44 22.57 -18.48
CA ARG A 290 -23.01 23.75 -19.24
C ARG A 290 -21.55 24.08 -18.90
N GLY A 291 -21.21 23.97 -17.60
CA GLY A 291 -19.85 24.15 -17.10
C GLY A 291 -19.61 25.51 -16.44
N ASP A 292 -20.67 26.19 -15.96
CA ASP A 292 -20.48 27.39 -15.10
C ASP A 292 -19.86 26.98 -13.77
N ILE A 293 -18.77 27.64 -13.35
CA ILE A 293 -18.09 27.37 -12.08
C ILE A 293 -18.26 28.57 -11.16
N GLU A 294 -18.72 28.35 -9.94
CA GLU A 294 -18.84 29.36 -8.92
C GLU A 294 -18.22 28.89 -7.61
N ILE A 295 -17.29 29.65 -7.08
CA ILE A 295 -16.62 29.41 -5.81
C ILE A 295 -17.05 30.55 -4.87
N ASN A 296 -17.57 30.22 -3.69
CA ASN A 296 -18.05 31.20 -2.73
C ASN A 296 -17.38 31.01 -1.38
N GLU A 297 -16.65 32.03 -0.93
CA GLU A 297 -15.96 32.12 0.36
C GLU A 297 -15.24 30.81 0.76
N LEU A 298 -14.53 30.22 -0.18
CA LEU A 298 -13.89 28.94 -0.04
C LEU A 298 -12.73 28.99 0.95
N GLU A 299 -12.77 28.10 1.95
CA GLU A 299 -11.65 27.87 2.87
C GLU A 299 -11.21 26.41 2.81
N PHE A 300 -9.89 26.18 2.81
CA PHE A 300 -9.33 24.83 2.76
C PHE A 300 -7.96 24.73 3.42
N GLU A 301 -7.72 23.62 4.09
CA GLU A 301 -6.44 23.21 4.68
C GLU A 301 -6.19 21.73 4.46
N TYR A 302 -4.97 21.31 4.10
CA TYR A 302 -4.58 19.90 4.05
C TYR A 302 -4.27 19.34 5.44
N GLU A 303 -3.65 20.19 6.28
CA GLU A 303 -3.32 19.88 7.66
C GLU A 303 -4.03 20.87 8.57
N PRO A 304 -4.57 20.44 9.72
CA PRO A 304 -5.20 21.33 10.68
C PRO A 304 -4.30 22.53 11.05
N ALA A 305 -4.88 23.71 11.11
CA ALA A 305 -4.22 24.99 11.43
C ALA A 305 -3.23 25.52 10.37
N ARG A 306 -3.21 24.93 9.15
CA ARG A 306 -2.40 25.43 8.01
C ARG A 306 -3.30 25.77 6.82
N PRO A 307 -4.03 26.89 6.86
CA PRO A 307 -4.94 27.27 5.78
C PRO A 307 -4.18 27.58 4.48
N ILE A 308 -4.58 26.90 3.41
CA ILE A 308 -4.04 27.11 2.05
C ILE A 308 -4.93 28.04 1.24
N ILE A 309 -6.25 27.93 1.38
CA ILE A 309 -7.23 28.83 0.75
C ILE A 309 -7.98 29.57 1.86
N ARG A 310 -8.14 30.90 1.70
CA ARG A 310 -8.68 31.78 2.73
C ARG A 310 -9.76 32.69 2.13
N LYS A 311 -11.03 32.33 2.28
CA LYS A 311 -12.23 33.08 1.80
C LYS A 311 -12.12 33.48 0.33
N LEU A 312 -11.78 32.51 -0.53
CA LEU A 312 -11.64 32.74 -1.96
C LEU A 312 -13.02 32.70 -2.63
N SER A 313 -13.36 33.74 -3.42
CA SER A 313 -14.57 33.73 -4.25
C SER A 313 -14.21 34.02 -5.70
N LEU A 314 -14.81 33.25 -6.63
CA LEU A 314 -14.48 33.28 -8.04
C LEU A 314 -15.66 32.78 -8.89
N LYS A 315 -15.89 33.36 -10.06
CA LYS A 315 -16.87 32.91 -11.04
C LYS A 315 -16.24 32.77 -12.42
N VAL A 316 -16.55 31.65 -13.10
CA VAL A 316 -16.14 31.36 -14.48
C VAL A 316 -17.39 30.94 -15.24
N LYS A 317 -17.72 31.66 -16.31
CA LYS A 317 -18.87 31.31 -17.16
C LYS A 317 -18.56 30.11 -18.05
N ALA A 318 -19.62 29.41 -18.43
CA ALA A 318 -19.51 28.29 -19.36
C ALA A 318 -18.85 28.71 -20.68
N GLY A 319 -17.78 28.00 -21.04
CA GLY A 319 -17.01 28.27 -22.24
C GLY A 319 -15.86 29.27 -22.09
N ASP A 320 -15.80 30.02 -20.98
CA ASP A 320 -14.70 30.96 -20.72
C ASP A 320 -13.42 30.24 -20.27
N MET A 321 -12.29 30.85 -20.52
CA MET A 321 -10.99 30.43 -20.02
C MET A 321 -10.51 31.34 -18.89
N LEU A 322 -10.35 30.78 -17.70
CA LEU A 322 -9.71 31.45 -16.57
C LEU A 322 -8.24 31.01 -16.43
N GLY A 323 -7.33 31.94 -16.48
CA GLY A 323 -5.94 31.72 -16.09
C GLY A 323 -5.72 31.99 -14.60
N ILE A 324 -5.05 31.06 -13.93
CA ILE A 324 -4.66 31.22 -12.52
C ILE A 324 -3.15 31.41 -12.44
N VAL A 325 -2.75 32.53 -11.86
CA VAL A 325 -1.36 32.99 -11.69
C VAL A 325 -1.05 33.12 -10.20
N GLY A 326 0.19 32.92 -9.81
CA GLY A 326 0.64 33.11 -8.43
C GLY A 326 1.90 32.31 -8.11
N LYS A 327 2.52 32.61 -6.99
CA LYS A 327 3.73 31.94 -6.52
C LYS A 327 3.50 30.46 -6.27
N THR A 328 4.58 29.68 -6.25
CA THR A 328 4.51 28.28 -5.82
C THR A 328 3.99 28.21 -4.38
N GLY A 329 3.03 27.33 -4.11
CA GLY A 329 2.39 27.21 -2.80
C GLY A 329 1.23 28.19 -2.53
N ALA A 330 0.86 29.08 -3.48
CA ALA A 330 -0.25 30.02 -3.30
C ALA A 330 -1.66 29.37 -3.30
N GLY A 331 -1.77 28.06 -3.59
CA GLY A 331 -3.05 27.32 -3.57
C GLY A 331 -3.67 27.07 -4.95
N LYS A 332 -2.94 27.31 -6.06
CA LYS A 332 -3.45 27.13 -7.44
C LYS A 332 -3.96 25.71 -7.72
N THR A 333 -3.11 24.70 -7.53
CA THR A 333 -3.47 23.27 -7.70
C THR A 333 -4.54 22.83 -6.71
N THR A 334 -4.58 23.43 -5.53
CA THR A 334 -5.62 23.15 -4.52
C THR A 334 -7.01 23.55 -5.02
N ILE A 335 -7.16 24.69 -5.71
CA ILE A 335 -8.42 25.11 -6.32
C ILE A 335 -8.86 24.09 -7.37
N ALA A 336 -7.95 23.64 -8.23
CA ALA A 336 -8.22 22.59 -9.22
C ALA A 336 -8.74 21.31 -8.57
N ASN A 337 -8.09 20.87 -7.50
CA ASN A 337 -8.46 19.67 -6.75
C ASN A 337 -9.84 19.80 -6.10
N LEU A 338 -10.20 20.97 -5.58
CA LEU A 338 -11.51 21.24 -4.98
C LEU A 338 -12.63 21.28 -6.04
N ILE A 339 -12.37 21.86 -7.23
CA ILE A 339 -13.34 21.83 -8.34
C ILE A 339 -13.57 20.38 -8.82
N ALA A 340 -12.51 19.57 -8.93
CA ALA A 340 -12.61 18.15 -9.29
C ALA A 340 -13.14 17.28 -8.14
N ARG A 341 -13.45 17.88 -7.00
CA ARG A 341 -13.85 17.20 -5.77
C ARG A 341 -12.93 16.01 -5.45
N LEU A 342 -11.61 16.25 -5.49
CA LEU A 342 -10.60 15.34 -4.94
C LEU A 342 -10.40 15.56 -3.44
N TYR A 343 -10.86 16.72 -2.96
CA TYR A 343 -11.00 17.13 -1.56
C TYR A 343 -12.29 17.91 -1.39
N ASP A 344 -12.90 17.87 -0.22
CA ASP A 344 -14.04 18.71 0.12
C ASP A 344 -13.59 19.97 0.87
N ALA A 345 -14.26 21.09 0.64
CA ALA A 345 -13.97 22.36 1.30
C ALA A 345 -14.31 22.29 2.79
N LYS A 346 -13.50 22.97 3.62
CA LYS A 346 -13.75 23.13 5.04
C LYS A 346 -14.92 24.09 5.28
N GLU A 347 -14.87 25.24 4.63
CA GLU A 347 -15.96 26.24 4.63
C GLU A 347 -16.17 26.77 3.21
N GLY A 348 -17.33 27.36 2.97
CA GLY A 348 -17.73 27.83 1.65
C GLY A 348 -18.26 26.73 0.74
N SER A 349 -18.32 27.02 -0.55
CA SER A 349 -18.86 26.11 -1.55
C SER A 349 -18.21 26.25 -2.91
N VAL A 350 -18.11 25.12 -3.63
CA VAL A 350 -17.82 25.07 -5.06
C VAL A 350 -19.09 24.59 -5.75
N LYS A 351 -19.61 25.38 -6.68
CA LYS A 351 -20.82 25.04 -7.44
C LYS A 351 -20.51 24.90 -8.92
N ILE A 352 -21.13 23.94 -9.56
CA ILE A 352 -21.13 23.76 -11.00
C ILE A 352 -22.56 23.86 -11.49
N ASP A 353 -22.82 24.76 -12.43
CA ASP A 353 -24.18 25.11 -12.92
C ASP A 353 -25.18 25.42 -11.78
N GLY A 354 -24.67 26.08 -10.72
CA GLY A 354 -25.45 26.47 -9.54
C GLY A 354 -25.65 25.39 -8.48
N ILE A 355 -25.24 24.15 -8.73
CA ILE A 355 -25.35 23.02 -7.79
C ILE A 355 -24.00 22.82 -7.09
N ASP A 356 -24.01 22.66 -5.77
CA ASP A 356 -22.79 22.36 -5.00
C ASP A 356 -22.23 20.99 -5.43
N VAL A 357 -20.91 20.93 -5.63
CA VAL A 357 -20.22 19.68 -6.03
C VAL A 357 -20.44 18.54 -5.03
N ARG A 358 -20.73 18.88 -3.77
CA ARG A 358 -21.04 17.90 -2.71
C ARG A 358 -22.41 17.23 -2.88
N ASP A 359 -23.29 17.85 -3.67
CA ASP A 359 -24.64 17.33 -3.96
C ASP A 359 -24.71 16.60 -5.31
N LEU A 360 -23.62 16.58 -6.09
CA LEU A 360 -23.54 15.93 -7.38
C LEU A 360 -23.03 14.50 -7.26
N LYS A 361 -23.49 13.60 -8.15
CA LYS A 361 -22.92 12.26 -8.29
C LYS A 361 -21.47 12.34 -8.73
N LEU A 362 -20.56 11.76 -7.94
CA LEU A 362 -19.12 11.82 -8.18
C LEU A 362 -18.69 11.28 -9.53
N THR A 363 -19.30 10.17 -9.96
CA THR A 363 -18.96 9.54 -11.24
C THR A 363 -19.30 10.45 -12.43
N GLU A 364 -20.47 11.12 -12.38
CA GLU A 364 -20.92 12.02 -13.43
C GLU A 364 -20.12 13.33 -13.41
N LEU A 365 -19.87 13.89 -12.23
CA LEU A 365 -19.01 15.05 -12.05
C LEU A 365 -17.64 14.83 -12.70
N ARG A 366 -16.95 13.75 -12.30
CA ARG A 366 -15.59 13.45 -12.78
C ARG A 366 -15.52 13.07 -14.25
N ARG A 367 -16.59 12.50 -14.82
CA ARG A 367 -16.66 12.28 -16.28
C ARG A 367 -16.72 13.58 -17.07
N ASN A 368 -17.26 14.65 -16.48
CA ASN A 368 -17.39 15.96 -17.14
C ASN A 368 -16.22 16.91 -16.83
N ILE A 369 -15.26 16.50 -15.98
CA ILE A 369 -14.04 17.25 -15.69
C ILE A 369 -12.83 16.51 -16.25
N GLY A 370 -12.13 17.10 -17.19
CA GLY A 370 -10.84 16.62 -17.70
C GLY A 370 -9.71 17.29 -16.94
N LEU A 371 -8.84 16.52 -16.33
CA LEU A 371 -7.66 17.02 -15.63
C LEU A 371 -6.39 16.60 -16.36
N VAL A 372 -5.60 17.60 -16.80
CA VAL A 372 -4.23 17.41 -17.27
C VAL A 372 -3.30 17.91 -16.18
N SER A 373 -2.76 16.99 -15.38
CA SER A 373 -1.91 17.30 -14.23
C SER A 373 -0.44 17.51 -14.63
N GLN A 374 0.29 18.19 -13.78
CA GLN A 374 1.75 18.38 -13.88
C GLN A 374 2.49 17.05 -13.80
N ASP A 375 2.13 16.21 -12.81
CA ASP A 375 2.68 14.88 -12.65
C ASP A 375 1.87 13.87 -13.47
N ILE A 376 2.46 13.40 -14.56
CA ILE A 376 1.80 12.48 -15.49
C ILE A 376 2.10 11.05 -15.10
N TYR A 377 1.06 10.28 -14.81
CA TYR A 377 1.16 8.87 -14.55
C TYR A 377 0.57 8.03 -15.69
N LEU A 378 1.37 7.11 -16.22
CA LEU A 378 0.93 6.10 -17.17
C LEU A 378 0.92 4.74 -16.51
N PHE A 379 -0.19 4.03 -16.67
CA PHE A 379 -0.34 2.68 -16.15
C PHE A 379 0.47 1.68 -16.98
N ILE A 380 0.88 0.59 -16.33
CA ILE A 380 1.50 -0.54 -17.03
C ILE A 380 0.47 -1.14 -17.99
N GLY A 381 0.81 -1.19 -19.27
CA GLY A 381 -0.08 -1.63 -20.33
C GLY A 381 0.40 -1.09 -21.67
N THR A 382 -0.45 -1.08 -22.69
CA THR A 382 -0.14 -0.49 -23.99
C THR A 382 -0.42 1.02 -24.00
N ILE A 383 0.06 1.73 -25.01
CA ILE A 383 -0.32 3.14 -25.25
C ILE A 383 -1.82 3.24 -25.49
N ALA A 384 -2.39 2.31 -26.27
CA ALA A 384 -3.83 2.24 -26.51
C ALA A 384 -4.61 2.09 -25.21
N ASP A 385 -4.19 1.22 -24.29
CA ASP A 385 -4.84 1.03 -22.97
C ASP A 385 -4.79 2.32 -22.14
N ASN A 386 -3.66 3.02 -22.17
CA ASN A 386 -3.51 4.29 -21.47
C ASN A 386 -4.42 5.39 -22.00
N ILE A 387 -4.63 5.49 -23.31
CA ILE A 387 -5.57 6.46 -23.90
C ILE A 387 -7.02 6.04 -23.60
N ARG A 388 -7.33 4.75 -23.77
CA ARG A 388 -8.66 4.16 -23.51
C ARG A 388 -9.10 4.26 -22.05
N TYR A 389 -8.17 4.50 -21.11
CA TYR A 389 -8.46 4.50 -19.67
C TYR A 389 -9.64 5.39 -19.27
N ALA A 390 -9.80 6.55 -19.91
CA ALA A 390 -10.89 7.47 -19.63
C ALA A 390 -12.24 7.06 -20.27
N LYS A 391 -12.21 6.23 -21.33
CA LYS A 391 -13.38 5.70 -22.03
C LYS A 391 -13.12 4.23 -22.41
N PRO A 392 -13.42 3.26 -21.53
CA PRO A 392 -13.09 1.84 -21.73
C PRO A 392 -13.67 1.24 -23.02
N ASP A 393 -14.83 1.72 -23.47
CA ASP A 393 -15.53 1.24 -24.66
C ASP A 393 -15.06 1.93 -25.96
N ALA A 394 -13.99 2.73 -25.90
CA ALA A 394 -13.48 3.45 -27.07
C ALA A 394 -12.96 2.49 -28.14
N THR A 395 -13.37 2.74 -29.37
CA THR A 395 -12.87 2.01 -30.54
C THR A 395 -11.42 2.45 -30.86
N MET A 396 -10.70 1.63 -31.65
CA MET A 396 -9.34 2.00 -32.05
C MET A 396 -9.32 3.28 -32.90
N ASP A 397 -10.35 3.52 -33.70
CA ASP A 397 -10.48 4.75 -34.50
C ASP A 397 -10.64 5.99 -33.61
N GLU A 398 -11.40 5.90 -32.52
CA GLU A 398 -11.53 6.98 -31.54
C GLU A 398 -10.20 7.24 -30.82
N ILE A 399 -9.45 6.19 -30.49
CA ILE A 399 -8.12 6.30 -29.88
C ILE A 399 -7.15 7.01 -30.82
N ILE A 400 -7.13 6.61 -32.09
CA ILE A 400 -6.29 7.24 -33.12
C ILE A 400 -6.69 8.71 -33.34
N ALA A 401 -7.98 8.99 -33.38
CA ALA A 401 -8.48 10.37 -33.52
C ALA A 401 -8.05 11.25 -32.32
N ALA A 402 -8.18 10.74 -31.09
CA ALA A 402 -7.73 11.43 -29.90
C ALA A 402 -6.20 11.65 -29.88
N ALA A 403 -5.43 10.63 -30.30
CA ALA A 403 -3.98 10.73 -30.40
C ALA A 403 -3.54 11.75 -31.47
N LYS A 404 -4.23 11.82 -32.62
CA LYS A 404 -3.98 12.84 -33.66
C LYS A 404 -4.29 14.24 -33.14
N ALA A 405 -5.41 14.40 -32.43
CA ALA A 405 -5.80 15.67 -31.83
C ALA A 405 -4.80 16.14 -30.76
N ALA A 406 -4.20 15.19 -30.02
CA ALA A 406 -3.15 15.44 -29.04
C ALA A 406 -1.74 15.55 -29.64
N SER A 407 -1.57 15.51 -30.96
CA SER A 407 -0.27 15.45 -31.65
C SER A 407 0.61 14.29 -31.17
N ALA A 408 -0.02 13.20 -30.75
CA ALA A 408 0.66 12.00 -30.26
C ALA A 408 0.85 10.93 -31.36
N HIS A 409 0.00 10.92 -32.37
CA HIS A 409 -0.04 9.88 -33.42
C HIS A 409 1.33 9.63 -34.07
N ASP A 410 2.00 10.71 -34.49
CA ASP A 410 3.21 10.62 -35.29
C ASP A 410 4.39 9.98 -34.54
N PHE A 411 4.54 10.29 -33.23
CA PHE A 411 5.57 9.63 -32.45
C PHE A 411 5.18 8.18 -32.10
N ILE A 412 3.88 7.92 -31.84
CA ILE A 412 3.39 6.56 -31.56
C ILE A 412 3.68 5.64 -32.75
N MET A 413 3.45 6.10 -33.96
CA MET A 413 3.71 5.32 -35.16
C MET A 413 5.20 5.08 -35.45
N LYS A 414 6.11 5.84 -34.82
CA LYS A 414 7.57 5.61 -34.89
C LYS A 414 8.05 4.52 -33.93
N LEU A 415 7.22 4.13 -32.97
CA LEU A 415 7.55 3.07 -32.03
C LEU A 415 7.38 1.69 -32.67
N PRO A 416 8.17 0.67 -32.26
CA PRO A 416 8.15 -0.64 -32.93
C PRO A 416 6.76 -1.29 -33.02
N ASP A 417 5.96 -1.18 -31.97
CA ASP A 417 4.62 -1.79 -31.88
C ASP A 417 3.51 -0.74 -31.94
N ALA A 418 3.82 0.50 -32.37
CA ALA A 418 2.88 1.61 -32.46
C ALA A 418 1.99 1.72 -31.21
N TYR A 419 0.67 1.67 -31.35
CA TYR A 419 -0.28 1.76 -30.24
C TYR A 419 -0.22 0.58 -29.26
N GLU A 420 0.27 -0.58 -29.69
CA GLU A 420 0.46 -1.76 -28.84
C GLU A 420 1.80 -1.74 -28.08
N THR A 421 2.61 -0.68 -28.27
CA THR A 421 3.85 -0.50 -27.51
C THR A 421 3.57 -0.49 -26.01
N ARG A 422 4.23 -1.38 -25.28
CA ARG A 422 4.08 -1.50 -23.83
C ARG A 422 4.82 -0.40 -23.09
N VAL A 423 4.10 0.30 -22.25
CA VAL A 423 4.62 1.34 -21.35
C VAL A 423 4.91 0.71 -20.00
N GLY A 424 6.12 0.90 -19.47
CA GLY A 424 6.47 0.49 -18.11
C GLY A 424 5.82 1.39 -17.05
N ALA A 425 6.09 1.09 -15.78
CA ALA A 425 5.58 1.86 -14.65
C ALA A 425 5.93 3.36 -14.81
N GLY A 426 4.91 4.22 -14.74
CA GLY A 426 5.05 5.67 -14.90
C GLY A 426 5.54 6.14 -16.29
N GLY A 427 5.59 5.25 -17.30
CA GLY A 427 6.03 5.62 -18.66
C GLY A 427 7.53 5.86 -18.81
N GLN A 428 8.37 5.17 -18.04
CA GLN A 428 9.83 5.39 -17.95
C GLN A 428 10.58 5.37 -19.30
N LYS A 429 10.03 4.70 -20.31
CA LYS A 429 10.65 4.62 -21.66
C LYS A 429 10.28 5.79 -22.58
N LEU A 430 9.36 6.65 -22.17
CA LEU A 430 8.87 7.78 -22.94
C LEU A 430 9.47 9.09 -22.40
N SER A 431 9.71 10.04 -23.29
CA SER A 431 10.08 11.41 -22.92
C SER A 431 8.93 12.11 -22.15
N GLY A 432 9.23 13.18 -21.43
CA GLY A 432 8.22 13.99 -20.73
C GLY A 432 7.10 14.45 -21.67
N GLY A 433 7.46 14.97 -22.85
CA GLY A 433 6.52 15.45 -23.85
C GLY A 433 5.66 14.35 -24.47
N GLU A 434 6.20 13.15 -24.66
CA GLU A 434 5.42 11.99 -25.15
C GLU A 434 4.39 11.54 -24.11
N ARG A 435 4.80 11.43 -22.82
CA ARG A 435 3.85 11.12 -21.74
C ARG A 435 2.72 12.14 -21.67
N GLN A 436 3.06 13.42 -21.83
CA GLN A 436 2.08 14.49 -21.78
C GLN A 436 1.07 14.42 -22.91
N ARG A 437 1.52 14.18 -24.15
CA ARG A 437 0.63 14.02 -25.30
C ARG A 437 -0.31 12.82 -25.13
N ILE A 438 0.15 11.72 -24.52
CA ILE A 438 -0.71 10.58 -24.17
C ILE A 438 -1.75 11.00 -23.11
N SER A 439 -1.36 11.76 -22.08
CA SER A 439 -2.28 12.27 -21.06
C SER A 439 -3.33 13.23 -21.66
N ILE A 440 -2.92 14.10 -22.60
CA ILE A 440 -3.85 14.97 -23.34
C ILE A 440 -4.80 14.12 -24.19
N ALA A 441 -4.32 13.09 -24.90
CA ALA A 441 -5.16 12.18 -25.68
C ALA A 441 -6.20 11.48 -24.79
N ARG A 442 -5.80 11.04 -23.58
CA ARG A 442 -6.70 10.49 -22.55
C ARG A 442 -7.81 11.47 -22.17
N THR A 443 -7.49 12.75 -22.04
CA THR A 443 -8.47 13.79 -21.72
C THR A 443 -9.36 14.14 -22.91
N ILE A 444 -8.82 14.13 -24.14
CA ILE A 444 -9.59 14.37 -25.37
C ILE A 444 -10.67 13.29 -25.58
N ILE A 445 -10.32 12.01 -25.41
CA ILE A 445 -11.27 10.91 -25.62
C ILE A 445 -12.39 10.90 -24.58
N GLN A 446 -12.16 11.45 -23.39
CA GLN A 446 -13.15 11.66 -22.35
C GLN A 446 -14.20 12.70 -22.76
N ASN A 447 -13.83 13.68 -23.57
CA ASN A 447 -14.66 14.79 -24.05
C ASN A 447 -15.36 15.57 -22.91
N PRO A 448 -14.63 16.10 -21.92
CA PRO A 448 -15.18 16.76 -20.75
C PRO A 448 -15.76 18.15 -21.11
N LYS A 449 -16.69 18.66 -20.29
CA LYS A 449 -17.22 20.04 -20.39
C LYS A 449 -16.34 21.07 -19.68
N ILE A 450 -15.68 20.65 -18.60
CA ILE A 450 -14.76 21.47 -17.83
C ILE A 450 -13.36 20.89 -18.01
N LEU A 451 -12.40 21.74 -18.32
CA LEU A 451 -11.00 21.35 -18.51
C LEU A 451 -10.13 22.05 -17.47
N ILE A 452 -9.34 21.30 -16.75
CA ILE A 452 -8.34 21.80 -15.79
C ILE A 452 -6.95 21.44 -16.35
N LEU A 453 -6.14 22.46 -16.58
CA LEU A 453 -4.78 22.35 -17.09
C LEU A 453 -3.82 22.82 -15.99
N ASP A 454 -3.09 21.90 -15.36
CA ASP A 454 -2.10 22.21 -14.33
C ASP A 454 -0.69 22.03 -14.89
N GLU A 455 -0.01 23.16 -15.18
CA GLU A 455 1.36 23.24 -15.70
C GLU A 455 1.66 22.32 -16.90
N ALA A 456 0.72 22.24 -17.83
CA ALA A 456 0.77 21.30 -18.95
C ALA A 456 1.97 21.45 -19.92
N THR A 457 2.95 22.32 -19.69
CA THR A 457 4.09 22.59 -20.62
C THR A 457 5.44 22.78 -19.92
N ALA A 458 5.64 22.29 -18.70
CA ALA A 458 6.90 22.44 -17.97
C ALA A 458 8.02 21.54 -18.56
N ALA A 459 9.23 22.09 -18.71
CA ALA A 459 10.49 21.40 -19.06
C ALA A 459 10.53 20.63 -20.39
N MET A 460 10.07 21.26 -21.50
CA MET A 460 10.08 20.67 -22.85
C MET A 460 10.89 21.50 -23.84
N ASP A 461 11.31 20.84 -24.94
CA ASP A 461 11.86 21.55 -26.09
C ASP A 461 10.81 22.41 -26.79
N THR A 462 11.23 23.47 -27.46
CA THR A 462 10.36 24.49 -28.06
C THR A 462 9.39 23.91 -29.12
N GLU A 463 9.82 22.92 -29.88
CA GLU A 463 8.98 22.29 -30.91
C GLU A 463 7.87 21.45 -30.29
N THR A 464 8.22 20.64 -29.30
CA THR A 464 7.25 19.83 -28.53
C THR A 464 6.25 20.72 -27.79
N GLU A 465 6.72 21.81 -27.19
CA GLU A 465 5.86 22.79 -26.53
C GLU A 465 4.84 23.40 -27.50
N ARG A 466 5.26 23.81 -28.69
CA ARG A 466 4.37 24.36 -29.72
C ARG A 466 3.30 23.33 -30.17
N ASN A 467 3.67 22.08 -30.34
CA ASN A 467 2.75 21.01 -30.71
C ASN A 467 1.72 20.74 -29.60
N ILE A 468 2.14 20.79 -28.36
CA ILE A 468 1.24 20.64 -27.18
C ILE A 468 0.30 21.84 -27.08
N GLN A 469 0.79 23.08 -27.25
CA GLN A 469 -0.03 24.28 -27.24
C GLN A 469 -1.13 24.23 -28.33
N ASN A 470 -0.78 23.82 -29.54
CA ASN A 470 -1.76 23.65 -30.62
C ASN A 470 -2.83 22.59 -30.26
N SER A 471 -2.43 21.52 -29.59
CA SER A 471 -3.35 20.48 -29.14
C SER A 471 -4.26 20.97 -28.02
N LEU A 472 -3.70 21.73 -27.06
CA LEU A 472 -4.46 22.36 -25.99
C LEU A 472 -5.44 23.41 -26.50
N THR A 473 -5.07 24.21 -27.51
CA THR A 473 -5.97 25.18 -28.13
C THR A 473 -7.19 24.51 -28.75
N LYS A 474 -6.99 23.37 -29.44
CA LYS A 474 -8.10 22.57 -29.98
C LYS A 474 -8.95 21.97 -28.86
N LEU A 475 -8.33 21.53 -27.78
CA LEU A 475 -9.02 20.93 -26.66
C LEU A 475 -9.86 21.95 -25.87
N LYS A 476 -9.41 23.21 -25.76
CA LYS A 476 -10.13 24.28 -25.06
C LYS A 476 -11.43 24.69 -25.76
N ALA A 477 -11.51 24.56 -27.08
CA ALA A 477 -12.64 25.07 -27.86
C ALA A 477 -14.01 24.54 -27.36
N GLY A 478 -14.88 25.47 -26.93
CA GLY A 478 -16.24 25.17 -26.45
C GLY A 478 -16.29 24.51 -25.07
N ARG A 479 -15.22 24.61 -24.27
CA ARG A 479 -15.14 24.08 -22.89
C ARG A 479 -14.76 25.17 -21.91
N THR A 480 -15.34 25.11 -20.72
CA THR A 480 -14.87 25.95 -19.60
C THR A 480 -13.49 25.48 -19.20
N THR A 481 -12.51 26.37 -19.24
CA THR A 481 -11.12 26.01 -19.03
C THR A 481 -10.52 26.74 -17.85
N LEU A 482 -9.95 26.00 -16.91
CA LEU A 482 -9.12 26.52 -15.83
C LEU A 482 -7.65 26.21 -16.15
N ALA A 483 -6.84 27.23 -16.42
CA ALA A 483 -5.44 27.06 -16.75
C ALA A 483 -4.55 27.60 -15.64
N ILE A 484 -3.82 26.70 -14.99
CA ILE A 484 -2.78 27.01 -14.02
C ILE A 484 -1.46 26.98 -14.77
N ALA A 485 -0.79 28.12 -14.88
CA ALA A 485 0.45 28.19 -15.63
C ALA A 485 1.54 28.94 -14.89
N HIS A 486 2.76 28.42 -14.99
CA HIS A 486 3.98 29.12 -14.60
C HIS A 486 4.52 30.02 -15.74
N ARG A 487 4.14 29.73 -17.00
CA ARG A 487 4.50 30.55 -18.14
C ARG A 487 3.32 31.43 -18.53
N LEU A 488 3.49 32.73 -18.38
CA LEU A 488 2.44 33.73 -18.65
C LEU A 488 2.04 33.79 -20.13
N SER A 489 2.91 33.34 -21.05
CA SER A 489 2.60 33.24 -22.47
C SER A 489 1.44 32.27 -22.77
N THR A 490 1.26 31.26 -21.95
CA THR A 490 0.14 30.27 -22.08
C THR A 490 -1.21 30.86 -21.68
N LEU A 491 -1.21 31.96 -20.94
CA LEU A 491 -2.41 32.59 -20.42
C LEU A 491 -2.82 33.85 -21.21
N ARG A 492 -2.11 34.16 -22.29
CA ARG A 492 -2.40 35.35 -23.13
C ARG A 492 -3.81 35.33 -23.73
N ASP A 493 -4.27 34.11 -24.09
CA ASP A 493 -5.58 33.91 -24.69
C ASP A 493 -6.68 33.59 -23.64
N SER A 494 -6.43 33.89 -22.36
CA SER A 494 -7.42 33.73 -21.31
C SER A 494 -8.39 34.90 -21.31
N ASP A 495 -9.68 34.63 -21.15
CA ASP A 495 -10.71 35.65 -21.02
C ASP A 495 -10.50 36.49 -19.75
N TYR A 496 -10.15 35.80 -18.67
CA TYR A 496 -9.83 36.40 -17.38
C TYR A 496 -8.61 35.74 -16.75
N LEU A 497 -7.92 36.53 -15.90
CA LEU A 497 -6.84 36.06 -15.04
C LEU A 497 -7.18 36.34 -13.59
N ALA A 498 -6.86 35.38 -12.72
CA ALA A 498 -6.90 35.54 -11.27
C ALA A 498 -5.48 35.37 -10.70
N VAL A 499 -4.98 36.39 -10.06
CA VAL A 499 -3.69 36.34 -9.34
C VAL A 499 -3.94 35.96 -7.91
N ILE A 500 -3.32 34.84 -7.49
CA ILE A 500 -3.48 34.29 -6.15
C ILE A 500 -2.18 34.47 -5.37
N ASP A 501 -2.32 35.05 -4.18
CA ASP A 501 -1.25 35.12 -3.20
C ASP A 501 -1.80 34.79 -1.81
N GLU A 502 -1.06 33.98 -1.05
CA GLU A 502 -1.43 33.51 0.30
C GLU A 502 -2.88 33.00 0.42
N GLY A 503 -3.37 32.29 -0.61
CA GLY A 503 -4.70 31.67 -0.63
C GLY A 503 -5.86 32.65 -0.90
N LYS A 504 -5.57 33.88 -1.36
CA LYS A 504 -6.56 34.90 -1.73
C LYS A 504 -6.35 35.39 -3.15
N ILE A 505 -7.44 35.82 -3.80
CA ILE A 505 -7.33 36.53 -5.06
C ILE A 505 -6.96 38.00 -4.75
N ILE A 506 -5.81 38.44 -5.25
CA ILE A 506 -5.32 39.82 -5.08
C ILE A 506 -5.57 40.68 -6.31
N GLU A 507 -5.63 40.08 -7.50
CA GLU A 507 -5.94 40.76 -8.75
C GLU A 507 -6.85 39.86 -9.61
N TYR A 508 -7.82 40.47 -10.31
CA TYR A 508 -8.72 39.80 -11.24
C TYR A 508 -9.06 40.74 -12.39
N GLY A 509 -8.94 40.28 -13.63
CA GLY A 509 -9.24 41.06 -14.82
C GLY A 509 -8.74 40.39 -16.10
N THR A 510 -8.84 41.09 -17.21
CA THR A 510 -8.27 40.63 -18.49
C THR A 510 -6.75 40.79 -18.49
N TYR A 511 -6.05 40.07 -19.37
CA TYR A 511 -4.60 40.14 -19.51
C TYR A 511 -4.11 41.60 -19.70
N SER A 512 -4.79 42.38 -20.57
CA SER A 512 -4.46 43.77 -20.86
C SER A 512 -4.73 44.72 -19.67
N GLU A 513 -5.80 44.47 -18.91
CA GLU A 513 -6.11 45.28 -17.73
C GLU A 513 -5.07 45.11 -16.62
N LEU A 514 -4.67 43.85 -16.36
CA LEU A 514 -3.69 43.55 -15.32
C LEU A 514 -2.28 44.07 -15.67
N LEU A 515 -1.92 44.10 -16.95
CA LEU A 515 -0.68 44.71 -17.38
C LEU A 515 -0.68 46.25 -17.13
N LYS A 516 -1.83 46.94 -17.39
CA LYS A 516 -1.98 48.36 -17.15
C LYS A 516 -2.00 48.74 -15.67
N GLN A 517 -2.52 47.88 -14.81
CA GLN A 517 -2.56 48.07 -13.35
C GLN A 517 -1.17 48.11 -12.71
N LYS A 518 -0.14 47.56 -13.37
CA LYS A 518 1.24 47.47 -12.87
C LYS A 518 1.36 46.81 -11.47
N GLY A 519 0.46 45.88 -11.17
CA GLY A 519 0.40 45.14 -9.91
C GLY A 519 1.34 43.93 -9.84
N GLU A 520 0.93 42.87 -9.12
CA GLU A 520 1.74 41.64 -8.94
C GLU A 520 1.84 40.85 -10.24
N PHE A 521 0.76 40.81 -11.06
CA PHE A 521 0.81 40.20 -12.38
C PHE A 521 1.88 40.84 -13.26
N TYR A 522 1.91 42.18 -13.32
CA TYR A 522 2.90 42.92 -14.10
C TYR A 522 4.34 42.64 -13.65
N LYS A 523 4.57 42.53 -12.33
CA LYS A 523 5.90 42.20 -11.81
C LYS A 523 6.35 40.81 -12.27
N GLN A 524 5.46 39.79 -12.19
CA GLN A 524 5.76 38.45 -12.64
C GLN A 524 5.98 38.40 -14.15
N TYR A 525 5.18 39.12 -14.93
CA TYR A 525 5.36 39.29 -16.36
C TYR A 525 6.73 39.87 -16.71
N LYS A 526 7.11 40.97 -16.05
CA LYS A 526 8.40 41.64 -16.28
C LYS A 526 9.58 40.70 -15.99
N ILE A 527 9.56 39.98 -14.89
CA ILE A 527 10.60 39.03 -14.54
C ILE A 527 10.73 37.94 -15.62
N GLN A 528 9.60 37.38 -16.11
CA GLN A 528 9.64 36.37 -17.17
C GLN A 528 10.08 36.93 -18.52
N ALA A 529 9.65 38.12 -18.88
CA ALA A 529 10.07 38.81 -20.11
C ALA A 529 11.57 39.12 -20.12
N GLU A 530 12.11 39.61 -19.01
CA GLU A 530 13.55 39.87 -18.84
C GLU A 530 14.37 38.58 -18.92
N ALA A 531 13.90 37.50 -18.29
CA ALA A 531 14.55 36.19 -18.39
C ALA A 531 14.58 35.65 -19.84
N LEU A 532 13.51 35.80 -20.60
CA LEU A 532 13.44 35.39 -22.02
C LEU A 532 14.39 36.26 -22.89
N LYS A 533 14.46 37.56 -22.67
CA LYS A 533 15.43 38.43 -23.36
C LYS A 533 16.89 38.03 -23.09
N THR A 534 17.20 37.65 -21.86
CA THR A 534 18.56 37.23 -21.45
C THR A 534 18.97 35.91 -22.13
N ILE A 535 18.01 35.02 -22.42
CA ILE A 535 18.25 33.71 -23.09
C ILE A 535 18.26 33.87 -24.64
N GLY A 536 18.07 35.07 -25.18
CA GLY A 536 18.12 35.31 -26.64
C GLY A 536 16.86 34.85 -27.41
N ILE A 537 15.77 34.54 -26.72
CA ILE A 537 14.47 34.27 -27.33
C ILE A 537 13.75 35.61 -27.42
N GLY A 538 13.75 36.24 -28.63
CA GLY A 538 13.14 37.54 -28.86
C GLY A 538 11.64 37.54 -28.54
N VAL A 539 11.24 38.35 -27.57
CA VAL A 539 9.87 38.85 -27.46
C VAL A 539 9.73 39.86 -28.60
N SER A 540 8.78 39.69 -29.51
CA SER A 540 8.57 40.58 -30.65
C SER A 540 8.44 42.03 -30.11
N GLU A 541 9.18 42.97 -30.72
CA GLU A 541 9.23 44.39 -30.35
C GLU A 541 7.89 45.15 -30.44
N ALA A 542 6.80 44.48 -30.82
CA ALA A 542 5.47 45.06 -30.95
C ALA A 542 4.78 45.47 -29.63
N GLU A 543 5.39 45.21 -28.47
CA GLU A 543 4.78 45.48 -27.14
C GLU A 543 5.52 46.51 -26.30
N THR A 544 6.57 47.15 -26.87
CA THR A 544 7.35 48.18 -26.14
C THR A 544 7.12 49.61 -26.65
N GLU A 545 6.26 49.83 -27.64
CA GLU A 545 5.97 51.18 -28.18
C GLU A 545 4.53 51.64 -27.91
N GLU A 546 4.03 51.52 -26.71
CA GLU A 546 2.93 52.36 -26.18
C GLU A 546 3.29 52.81 -24.75
N GLU A 547 4.30 53.67 -24.61
CA GLU A 547 4.43 54.57 -23.49
C GLU A 547 3.63 55.85 -23.71
#